data_87c2f25c07f3e0f3097e27c90a3ec912
#
_entry.id   87c2f25c07f3e0f3097e27c90a3ec912
#
_cell.length_a   1.000
_cell.length_b   1.000
_cell.length_c   1.000
_cell.angle_alpha   90.00
_cell.angle_beta   90.00
_cell.angle_gamma   90.00
#
_symmetry.space_group_name_H-M   'P 1'
#
loop_
_entity.id
_entity.type
_entity.pdbx_description
1 polymer ?
#
loop_
_entity_poly.entity_id
_entity_poly.type
_entity_poly.pdbx_seq_one_letter_code
_entity_poly.pdbx_strand_id
1 'polypeptide(L)'
;GSIRRQRQMCIRDRYKRSYPEGEILSQVVGLTNFENKGQEGIELSVNKKLSGKDGFKKYVRTNKGEIIETQIIPPNHGQDITTTLDAKLQYLVYQELKKAFDYYKASSASAILVDLKSKDILAMANYPSFNPNDRRGMNPNLLANRSATDLFEPGSTVKPLALAGLLQEDVIYKDTIVKTSPGYIEYEGFLTSDFKDYGTLNLSDVISKSSNVAMVKLCDKSNSEEIIKNFYKWGFGKYINEIFISNREGYLPSSADLSAREKVSLCYGYGLQVTLIQLVGAYTALFSNGQFQGLNLISGSYNMNENEIISSEIAEEIKIMLS
;
A
#
# COMPACT_ATOMS: atom_id res chain seq x y z
N GLY A 1 -57.04 -27.18 33.22
CA GLY A 1 -56.79 -26.12 32.27
C GLY A 1 -55.34 -26.13 31.82
N SER A 2 -55.09 -26.52 30.57
CA SER A 2 -53.79 -26.53 29.96
C SER A 2 -53.37 -25.07 29.62
N ILE A 3 -52.40 -24.53 30.34
CA ILE A 3 -51.77 -23.24 29.99
C ILE A 3 -50.83 -23.49 28.82
N ARG A 4 -51.31 -23.21 27.60
CA ARG A 4 -50.39 -23.09 26.42
C ARG A 4 -49.51 -21.88 26.63
N ARG A 5 -48.22 -22.10 26.95
CA ARG A 5 -47.19 -21.08 26.85
C ARG A 5 -47.09 -20.70 25.36
N GLN A 6 -47.58 -19.53 25.00
CA GLN A 6 -47.26 -18.90 23.73
C GLN A 6 -45.76 -18.68 23.70
N ARG A 7 -45.06 -19.42 22.84
CA ARG A 7 -43.66 -19.12 22.50
C ARG A 7 -43.70 -17.81 21.75
N GLN A 8 -43.25 -16.74 22.38
CA GLN A 8 -42.86 -15.52 21.68
C GLN A 8 -41.68 -15.87 20.78
N MET A 9 -41.93 -15.94 19.49
CA MET A 9 -40.87 -16.02 18.48
C MET A 9 -40.31 -14.60 18.35
N CYS A 10 -39.16 -14.30 18.99
CA CYS A 10 -38.43 -13.08 18.75
C CYS A 10 -37.83 -13.18 17.35
N ILE A 11 -38.48 -12.59 16.36
CA ILE A 11 -37.91 -12.36 15.06
C ILE A 11 -36.91 -11.20 15.27
N ARG A 12 -35.63 -11.50 15.29
CA ARG A 12 -34.56 -10.47 15.17
C ARG A 12 -34.32 -10.28 13.70
N ASP A 13 -34.83 -9.20 13.15
CA ASP A 13 -34.42 -8.73 11.83
C ASP A 13 -32.93 -8.31 11.93
N ARG A 14 -32.10 -9.02 11.20
CA ARG A 14 -30.67 -8.66 11.09
C ARG A 14 -30.39 -8.26 9.65
N TYR A 15 -29.85 -7.06 9.47
CA TYR A 15 -29.26 -6.68 8.21
C TYR A 15 -28.00 -7.52 7.98
N LYS A 16 -27.90 -8.13 6.81
CA LYS A 16 -26.68 -8.84 6.39
C LYS A 16 -25.91 -7.95 5.44
N ARG A 17 -24.64 -7.72 5.74
CA ARG A 17 -23.74 -7.04 4.83
C ARG A 17 -23.61 -7.84 3.53
N SER A 18 -23.78 -7.17 2.39
CA SER A 18 -23.62 -7.74 1.06
C SER A 18 -22.41 -7.07 0.38
N TYR A 19 -21.65 -7.85 -0.36
CA TYR A 19 -20.46 -7.41 -1.08
C TYR A 19 -20.66 -7.70 -2.57
N PRO A 20 -21.26 -6.77 -3.35
CA PRO A 20 -21.64 -7.01 -4.75
C PRO A 20 -20.45 -7.41 -5.63
N GLU A 21 -19.27 -6.78 -5.41
CA GLU A 21 -18.06 -7.04 -6.18
C GLU A 21 -17.34 -8.34 -5.79
N GLY A 22 -17.84 -9.04 -4.77
CA GLY A 22 -17.32 -10.36 -4.38
C GLY A 22 -15.83 -10.37 -4.12
N GLU A 23 -15.11 -11.27 -4.80
CA GLU A 23 -13.67 -11.47 -4.63
C GLU A 23 -12.81 -10.32 -5.17
N ILE A 24 -13.33 -9.49 -6.07
CA ILE A 24 -12.58 -8.44 -6.78
C ILE A 24 -12.13 -7.33 -5.84
N LEU A 25 -12.93 -7.02 -4.82
CA LEU A 25 -12.68 -5.94 -3.86
C LEU A 25 -12.51 -6.45 -2.41
N SER A 26 -12.55 -7.76 -2.19
CA SER A 26 -12.65 -8.33 -0.86
C SER A 26 -11.57 -7.88 0.12
N GLN A 27 -10.31 -7.83 -0.31
CA GLN A 27 -9.19 -7.47 0.57
C GLN A 27 -9.07 -5.96 0.80
N VAL A 28 -9.65 -5.14 -0.08
CA VAL A 28 -9.67 -3.68 0.10
C VAL A 28 -10.86 -3.26 0.96
N VAL A 29 -12.05 -3.73 0.60
CA VAL A 29 -13.27 -3.44 1.37
C VAL A 29 -13.23 -4.16 2.70
N GLY A 30 -12.73 -5.39 2.73
CA GLY A 30 -12.70 -6.21 3.91
C GLY A 30 -14.05 -6.89 4.20
N LEU A 31 -14.27 -7.21 5.45
CA LEU A 31 -15.51 -7.87 5.89
C LEU A 31 -15.88 -7.48 7.31
N THR A 32 -17.16 -7.67 7.65
CA THR A 32 -17.67 -7.53 9.02
C THR A 32 -17.84 -8.89 9.67
N ASN A 33 -17.88 -8.94 11.00
CA ASN A 33 -18.34 -10.12 11.72
C ASN A 33 -19.88 -10.26 11.68
N PHE A 34 -20.41 -11.26 12.40
CA PHE A 34 -21.87 -11.49 12.48
C PHE A 34 -22.63 -10.38 13.21
N GLU A 35 -21.94 -9.50 13.94
CA GLU A 35 -22.50 -8.34 14.62
C GLU A 35 -22.38 -7.06 13.77
N ASN A 36 -22.02 -7.18 12.50
CA ASN A 36 -21.72 -6.08 11.56
C ASN A 36 -20.57 -5.16 12.00
N LYS A 37 -19.64 -5.66 12.81
CA LYS A 37 -18.40 -4.94 13.16
C LYS A 37 -17.31 -5.26 12.14
N GLY A 38 -16.68 -4.25 11.60
CA GLY A 38 -15.55 -4.40 10.66
C GLY A 38 -14.42 -5.24 11.25
N GLN A 39 -13.89 -6.15 10.45
CA GLN A 39 -12.78 -7.05 10.84
C GLN A 39 -11.52 -6.78 10.03
N GLU A 40 -11.65 -6.39 8.79
CA GLU A 40 -10.58 -6.14 7.85
C GLU A 40 -10.92 -5.01 6.88
N GLY A 41 -9.92 -4.46 6.21
CA GLY A 41 -10.05 -3.48 5.13
C GLY A 41 -10.74 -2.18 5.56
N ILE A 42 -11.46 -1.57 4.63
CA ILE A 42 -12.22 -0.33 4.86
C ILE A 42 -13.30 -0.54 5.94
N GLU A 43 -13.95 -1.71 5.98
CA GLU A 43 -14.96 -2.03 7.01
C GLU A 43 -14.38 -1.88 8.43
N LEU A 44 -13.12 -2.27 8.64
CA LEU A 44 -12.43 -2.09 9.92
C LEU A 44 -11.98 -0.65 10.12
N SER A 45 -11.32 -0.06 9.13
CA SER A 45 -10.68 1.26 9.24
C SER A 45 -11.67 2.38 9.58
N VAL A 46 -12.82 2.35 8.94
CA VAL A 46 -13.87 3.37 9.15
C VAL A 46 -15.10 2.82 9.88
N ASN A 47 -14.94 1.72 10.61
CA ASN A 47 -16.05 1.05 11.31
C ASN A 47 -16.87 2.01 12.17
N LYS A 48 -16.23 2.97 12.85
CA LYS A 48 -16.93 3.97 13.68
C LYS A 48 -17.88 4.87 12.87
N LYS A 49 -17.53 5.16 11.61
CA LYS A 49 -18.36 5.98 10.70
C LYS A 49 -19.48 5.14 10.08
N LEU A 50 -19.17 3.90 9.70
CA LEU A 50 -20.13 2.96 9.11
C LEU A 50 -21.13 2.43 10.12
N SER A 51 -20.74 2.31 11.40
CA SER A 51 -21.62 1.81 12.46
C SER A 51 -22.56 2.91 12.91
N GLY A 52 -23.85 2.61 12.90
CA GLY A 52 -24.86 3.44 13.54
C GLY A 52 -24.82 3.31 15.06
N LYS A 53 -25.72 4.00 15.72
CA LYS A 53 -26.05 3.82 17.13
C LYS A 53 -27.46 3.28 17.26
N ASP A 54 -27.60 2.20 18.00
CA ASP A 54 -28.92 1.62 18.24
C ASP A 54 -29.83 2.59 18.99
N GLY A 55 -31.07 2.69 18.53
CA GLY A 55 -32.12 3.31 19.29
C GLY A 55 -32.69 2.35 20.34
N PHE A 56 -33.47 2.84 21.23
CA PHE A 56 -34.20 2.01 22.14
C PHE A 56 -35.64 2.52 22.36
N LYS A 57 -36.54 1.57 22.66
CA LYS A 57 -37.92 1.86 23.08
C LYS A 57 -38.17 1.24 24.43
N LYS A 58 -38.59 2.07 25.40
CA LYS A 58 -38.95 1.64 26.74
C LYS A 58 -40.47 1.53 26.86
N TYR A 59 -40.94 0.40 27.30
CA TYR A 59 -42.34 0.15 27.54
C TYR A 59 -42.56 -0.14 29.01
N VAL A 60 -43.64 0.39 29.56
CA VAL A 60 -44.14 0.04 30.88
C VAL A 60 -45.45 -0.70 30.70
N ARG A 61 -45.61 -1.87 31.35
CA ARG A 61 -46.84 -2.63 31.36
C ARG A 61 -47.62 -2.27 32.57
N THR A 62 -48.89 -1.85 32.42
CA THR A 62 -49.79 -1.57 33.53
C THR A 62 -50.26 -2.88 34.18
N ASN A 63 -50.83 -2.76 35.39
CA ASN A 63 -51.43 -3.91 36.11
C ASN A 63 -52.64 -4.54 35.35
N LYS A 64 -53.20 -3.82 34.37
CA LYS A 64 -54.23 -4.28 33.45
C LYS A 64 -53.69 -4.96 32.19
N GLY A 65 -52.37 -5.04 32.06
CA GLY A 65 -51.70 -5.65 30.89
C GLY A 65 -51.53 -4.72 29.69
N GLU A 66 -51.94 -3.47 29.78
CA GLU A 66 -51.77 -2.46 28.75
C GLU A 66 -50.28 -2.05 28.65
N ILE A 67 -49.79 -1.90 27.43
CA ILE A 67 -48.41 -1.46 27.16
C ILE A 67 -48.45 0.04 26.94
N ILE A 68 -47.72 0.81 27.78
CA ILE A 68 -47.53 2.22 27.64
C ILE A 68 -46.08 2.46 27.19
N GLU A 69 -45.92 3.08 26.04
CA GLU A 69 -44.59 3.52 25.55
C GLU A 69 -44.14 4.76 26.35
N THR A 70 -43.04 4.66 27.07
CA THR A 70 -42.58 5.72 27.98
C THR A 70 -41.43 6.51 27.44
N GLN A 71 -40.65 5.92 26.54
CA GLN A 71 -39.47 6.60 25.97
C GLN A 71 -39.08 5.92 24.65
N ILE A 72 -38.83 6.76 23.62
CA ILE A 72 -38.24 6.33 22.34
C ILE A 72 -36.99 7.16 22.11
N ILE A 73 -35.87 6.49 21.86
CA ILE A 73 -34.68 7.09 21.26
C ILE A 73 -34.52 6.45 19.89
N PRO A 74 -34.64 7.23 18.79
CA PRO A 74 -34.49 6.68 17.45
C PRO A 74 -33.03 6.23 17.20
N PRO A 75 -32.81 5.23 16.33
CA PRO A 75 -31.46 4.85 15.93
C PRO A 75 -30.81 5.98 15.13
N ASN A 76 -29.50 6.13 15.28
CA ASN A 76 -28.70 6.97 14.41
C ASN A 76 -27.99 6.09 13.40
N HIS A 77 -28.28 6.28 12.12
CA HIS A 77 -27.70 5.47 11.03
C HIS A 77 -26.21 5.78 10.85
N GLY A 78 -25.45 4.79 10.39
CA GLY A 78 -24.08 4.97 9.97
C GLY A 78 -24.01 5.88 8.72
N GLN A 79 -22.81 6.36 8.44
CA GLN A 79 -22.52 7.23 7.29
C GLN A 79 -22.08 6.38 6.09
N ASP A 80 -22.46 6.78 4.90
CA ASP A 80 -21.93 6.22 3.67
C ASP A 80 -20.50 6.70 3.47
N ILE A 81 -19.66 5.80 2.94
CA ILE A 81 -18.27 6.09 2.61
C ILE A 81 -18.09 5.88 1.10
N THR A 82 -17.65 6.92 0.41
CA THR A 82 -17.29 6.86 -1.00
C THR A 82 -15.79 6.64 -1.14
N THR A 83 -15.40 5.62 -1.91
CA THR A 83 -14.00 5.36 -2.23
C THR A 83 -13.61 6.01 -3.56
N THR A 84 -12.30 6.12 -3.80
CA THR A 84 -11.75 6.60 -5.07
C THR A 84 -11.67 5.51 -6.14
N LEU A 85 -11.98 4.26 -5.77
CA LEU A 85 -11.91 3.11 -6.67
C LEU A 85 -12.89 3.24 -7.83
N ASP A 86 -12.40 3.03 -9.04
CA ASP A 86 -13.24 2.87 -10.24
C ASP A 86 -13.55 1.39 -10.46
N ALA A 87 -14.82 1.02 -10.44
CA ALA A 87 -15.24 -0.38 -10.53
C ALA A 87 -14.80 -1.07 -11.83
N LYS A 88 -14.74 -0.33 -12.96
CA LYS A 88 -14.33 -0.89 -14.25
C LYS A 88 -12.82 -1.13 -14.28
N LEU A 89 -12.04 -0.16 -13.81
CA LEU A 89 -10.59 -0.29 -13.70
C LEU A 89 -10.20 -1.37 -12.70
N GLN A 90 -10.88 -1.45 -11.56
CA GLN A 90 -10.68 -2.50 -10.57
C GLN A 90 -10.90 -3.89 -11.16
N TYR A 91 -12.02 -4.07 -11.88
CA TYR A 91 -12.33 -5.33 -12.56
C TYR A 91 -11.24 -5.69 -13.59
N LEU A 92 -10.85 -4.73 -14.43
CA LEU A 92 -9.81 -4.95 -15.46
C LEU A 92 -8.49 -5.34 -14.83
N VAL A 93 -8.02 -4.56 -13.84
CA VAL A 93 -6.76 -4.83 -13.13
C VAL A 93 -6.78 -6.20 -12.47
N TYR A 94 -7.89 -6.56 -11.81
CA TYR A 94 -8.03 -7.88 -11.17
C TYR A 94 -7.96 -9.03 -12.18
N GLN A 95 -8.64 -8.90 -13.35
CA GLN A 95 -8.62 -9.94 -14.38
C GLN A 95 -7.22 -10.12 -15.00
N GLU A 96 -6.53 -9.02 -15.30
CA GLU A 96 -5.17 -9.08 -15.85
C GLU A 96 -4.17 -9.62 -14.81
N LEU A 97 -4.33 -9.24 -13.55
CA LEU A 97 -3.52 -9.77 -12.44
C LEU A 97 -3.68 -11.29 -12.30
N LYS A 98 -4.92 -11.80 -12.39
CA LYS A 98 -5.23 -13.22 -12.34
C LYS A 98 -4.59 -13.96 -13.50
N LYS A 99 -4.69 -13.44 -14.74
CA LYS A 99 -4.03 -14.02 -15.91
C LYS A 99 -2.51 -14.10 -15.73
N ALA A 100 -1.89 -13.01 -15.24
CA ALA A 100 -0.46 -12.99 -14.96
C ALA A 100 -0.07 -14.00 -13.88
N PHE A 101 -0.84 -14.09 -12.80
CA PHE A 101 -0.63 -15.09 -11.76
C PHE A 101 -0.63 -16.51 -12.30
N ASP A 102 -1.65 -16.86 -13.12
CA ASP A 102 -1.79 -18.20 -13.71
C ASP A 102 -0.66 -18.49 -14.71
N TYR A 103 -0.30 -17.50 -15.53
CA TYR A 103 0.75 -17.63 -16.55
C TYR A 103 2.13 -17.84 -15.93
N TYR A 104 2.49 -17.05 -14.93
CA TYR A 104 3.79 -17.14 -14.25
C TYR A 104 3.82 -18.16 -13.12
N LYS A 105 2.69 -18.83 -12.82
CA LYS A 105 2.54 -19.77 -11.69
C LYS A 105 3.04 -19.15 -10.38
N ALA A 106 2.69 -17.89 -10.16
CA ALA A 106 3.10 -17.14 -8.97
C ALA A 106 2.40 -17.69 -7.71
N SER A 107 2.99 -17.47 -6.53
CA SER A 107 2.34 -17.79 -5.25
C SER A 107 1.36 -16.70 -4.80
N SER A 108 1.61 -15.46 -5.21
CA SER A 108 0.73 -14.31 -5.02
C SER A 108 1.03 -13.23 -6.06
N ALA A 109 0.07 -12.33 -6.27
CA ALA A 109 0.23 -11.18 -7.15
C ALA A 109 -0.56 -9.99 -6.58
N SER A 110 -0.03 -8.79 -6.77
CA SER A 110 -0.68 -7.54 -6.34
C SER A 110 -0.47 -6.44 -7.39
N ALA A 111 -1.45 -5.57 -7.53
CA ALA A 111 -1.38 -4.42 -8.42
C ALA A 111 -2.12 -3.22 -7.84
N ILE A 112 -1.57 -2.03 -8.02
CA ILE A 112 -2.19 -0.76 -7.65
C ILE A 112 -2.16 0.17 -8.86
N LEU A 113 -3.28 0.81 -9.15
CA LEU A 113 -3.41 1.84 -10.17
C LEU A 113 -3.75 3.17 -9.50
N VAL A 114 -2.96 4.20 -9.78
CA VAL A 114 -3.09 5.52 -9.17
C VAL A 114 -3.22 6.59 -10.25
N ASP A 115 -4.12 7.54 -10.06
CA ASP A 115 -4.14 8.78 -10.82
C ASP A 115 -3.07 9.73 -10.28
N LEU A 116 -2.09 10.09 -11.12
CA LEU A 116 -0.97 10.94 -10.70
C LEU A 116 -1.37 12.37 -10.36
N LYS A 117 -2.51 12.85 -10.88
CA LYS A 117 -2.98 14.22 -10.64
C LYS A 117 -3.70 14.34 -9.30
N SER A 118 -4.67 13.46 -9.04
CA SER A 118 -5.47 13.48 -7.80
C SER A 118 -4.84 12.69 -6.66
N LYS A 119 -3.89 11.79 -6.95
CA LYS A 119 -3.30 10.80 -6.01
C LYS A 119 -4.31 9.75 -5.56
N ASP A 120 -5.41 9.62 -6.28
CA ASP A 120 -6.45 8.66 -5.97
C ASP A 120 -6.04 7.26 -6.42
N ILE A 121 -6.24 6.28 -5.54
CA ILE A 121 -6.12 4.88 -5.88
C ILE A 121 -7.38 4.51 -6.67
N LEU A 122 -7.22 4.28 -7.97
CA LEU A 122 -8.31 3.91 -8.87
C LEU A 122 -8.58 2.41 -8.87
N ALA A 123 -7.55 1.61 -8.61
CA ALA A 123 -7.68 0.17 -8.43
C ALA A 123 -6.59 -0.35 -7.49
N MET A 124 -6.94 -1.36 -6.70
CA MET A 124 -6.02 -2.11 -5.83
C MET A 124 -6.46 -3.56 -5.80
N ALA A 125 -5.72 -4.43 -6.44
CA ALA A 125 -6.04 -5.84 -6.59
C ALA A 125 -4.96 -6.73 -5.99
N ASN A 126 -5.39 -7.82 -5.36
CA ASN A 126 -4.51 -8.87 -4.87
C ASN A 126 -5.08 -10.25 -5.28
N TYR A 127 -4.18 -11.18 -5.59
CA TYR A 127 -4.57 -12.56 -5.93
C TYR A 127 -3.58 -13.55 -5.28
N PRO A 128 -4.02 -14.70 -4.73
CA PRO A 128 -5.41 -15.15 -4.64
C PRO A 128 -6.26 -14.33 -3.68
N SER A 129 -7.57 -14.33 -3.92
CA SER A 129 -8.58 -13.58 -3.19
C SER A 129 -9.64 -14.50 -2.57
N PHE A 130 -10.68 -13.95 -1.94
CA PHE A 130 -11.78 -14.69 -1.31
C PHE A 130 -13.12 -14.02 -1.59
N ASN A 131 -14.22 -14.78 -1.51
CA ASN A 131 -15.55 -14.20 -1.61
C ASN A 131 -16.11 -13.90 -0.20
N PRO A 132 -16.27 -12.62 0.18
CA PRO A 132 -16.76 -12.25 1.52
C PRO A 132 -18.23 -12.61 1.76
N ASN A 133 -18.99 -12.95 0.70
CA ASN A 133 -20.36 -13.42 0.81
C ASN A 133 -20.47 -14.93 1.16
N ASP A 134 -19.43 -15.73 0.83
CA ASP A 134 -19.33 -17.15 1.21
C ASP A 134 -18.13 -17.36 2.13
N ARG A 135 -18.40 -17.50 3.41
CA ARG A 135 -17.37 -17.62 4.46
C ARG A 135 -17.11 -19.05 4.89
N ARG A 136 -17.75 -20.03 4.26
CA ARG A 136 -17.57 -21.45 4.59
C ARG A 136 -16.19 -21.91 4.14
N GLY A 137 -15.37 -22.38 5.09
CA GLY A 137 -14.00 -22.82 4.78
C GLY A 137 -13.06 -21.71 4.33
N MET A 138 -13.37 -20.44 4.61
CA MET A 138 -12.52 -19.31 4.24
C MET A 138 -11.14 -19.44 4.86
N ASN A 139 -10.11 -19.33 4.04
CA ASN A 139 -8.71 -19.33 4.47
C ASN A 139 -8.33 -17.95 5.04
N PRO A 140 -7.99 -17.83 6.34
CA PRO A 140 -7.59 -16.55 6.95
C PRO A 140 -6.41 -15.88 6.27
N ASN A 141 -5.50 -16.64 5.63
CA ASN A 141 -4.34 -16.08 4.93
C ASN A 141 -4.71 -15.28 3.67
N LEU A 142 -5.96 -15.38 3.21
CA LEU A 142 -6.46 -14.60 2.07
C LEU A 142 -7.07 -13.25 2.47
N LEU A 143 -7.23 -12.98 3.77
CA LEU A 143 -7.87 -11.76 4.27
C LEU A 143 -6.99 -10.53 4.11
N ALA A 144 -5.67 -10.71 4.26
CA ALA A 144 -4.73 -9.60 4.24
C ALA A 144 -4.67 -8.91 2.88
N ASN A 145 -4.69 -7.58 2.90
CA ASN A 145 -4.40 -6.77 1.73
C ASN A 145 -2.89 -6.78 1.47
N ARG A 146 -2.43 -7.72 0.64
CA ARG A 146 -1.00 -7.96 0.35
C ARG A 146 -0.28 -6.72 -0.16
N SER A 147 -0.97 -5.85 -0.90
CA SER A 147 -0.40 -4.59 -1.36
C SER A 147 0.10 -3.69 -0.22
N ALA A 148 -0.47 -3.83 0.99
CA ALA A 148 -0.11 -3.06 2.17
C ALA A 148 0.62 -3.89 3.25
N THR A 149 0.61 -5.22 3.15
CA THR A 149 1.13 -6.11 4.21
C THR A 149 2.33 -6.94 3.80
N ASP A 150 2.43 -7.34 2.54
CA ASP A 150 3.55 -8.18 2.09
C ASP A 150 4.79 -7.31 1.90
N LEU A 151 5.87 -7.75 2.54
CA LEU A 151 7.17 -7.11 2.46
C LEU A 151 8.04 -7.82 1.45
N PHE A 152 8.72 -7.05 0.62
CA PHE A 152 9.69 -7.57 -0.35
C PHE A 152 10.87 -6.61 -0.53
N GLU A 153 12.00 -7.14 -0.94
CA GLU A 153 13.14 -6.34 -1.38
C GLU A 153 12.83 -5.77 -2.77
N PRO A 154 12.79 -4.44 -2.94
CA PRO A 154 12.33 -3.83 -4.19
C PRO A 154 13.31 -4.00 -5.35
N GLY A 155 14.55 -4.40 -5.08
CA GLY A 155 15.58 -4.59 -6.10
C GLY A 155 15.82 -3.32 -6.92
N SER A 156 16.10 -3.50 -8.20
CA SER A 156 16.47 -2.39 -9.10
C SER A 156 15.42 -1.29 -9.27
N THR A 157 14.19 -1.51 -8.80
CA THR A 157 13.14 -0.47 -8.87
C THR A 157 13.45 0.74 -7.99
N VAL A 158 14.36 0.65 -7.02
CA VAL A 158 14.77 1.82 -6.21
C VAL A 158 15.90 2.63 -6.81
N LYS A 159 16.57 2.17 -7.86
CA LYS A 159 17.71 2.88 -8.45
C LYS A 159 17.38 4.33 -8.86
N PRO A 160 16.24 4.62 -9.50
CA PRO A 160 15.87 6.01 -9.80
C PRO A 160 15.73 6.87 -8.54
N LEU A 161 15.15 6.30 -7.45
CA LEU A 161 14.98 7.00 -6.18
C LEU A 161 16.32 7.25 -5.46
N ALA A 162 17.24 6.28 -5.53
CA ALA A 162 18.59 6.43 -4.99
C ALA A 162 19.37 7.49 -5.76
N LEU A 163 19.34 7.47 -7.11
CA LEU A 163 19.98 8.48 -7.94
C LEU A 163 19.42 9.87 -7.68
N ALA A 164 18.09 9.99 -7.51
CA ALA A 164 17.46 11.26 -7.17
C ALA A 164 18.02 11.85 -5.85
N GLY A 165 18.25 11.02 -4.84
CA GLY A 165 18.86 11.45 -3.58
C GLY A 165 20.32 11.90 -3.77
N LEU A 166 21.10 11.13 -4.51
CA LEU A 166 22.50 11.48 -4.78
C LEU A 166 22.63 12.79 -5.58
N LEU A 167 21.71 13.06 -6.51
CA LEU A 167 21.63 14.33 -7.24
C LEU A 167 21.19 15.47 -6.31
N GLN A 168 20.23 15.25 -5.44
CA GLN A 168 19.71 16.25 -4.49
C GLN A 168 20.77 16.70 -3.49
N GLU A 169 21.73 15.83 -3.19
CA GLU A 169 22.83 16.09 -2.25
C GLU A 169 24.12 16.52 -2.93
N ASP A 170 24.08 16.81 -4.23
CA ASP A 170 25.25 17.21 -5.04
C ASP A 170 26.41 16.19 -4.97
N VAL A 171 26.13 14.92 -4.62
CA VAL A 171 27.11 13.82 -4.62
C VAL A 171 27.48 13.41 -6.03
N ILE A 172 26.49 13.50 -6.93
CA ILE A 172 26.63 13.29 -8.37
C ILE A 172 25.93 14.41 -9.16
N TYR A 173 26.24 14.54 -10.42
CA TYR A 173 25.66 15.54 -11.32
C TYR A 173 25.06 14.87 -12.55
N LYS A 174 24.16 15.55 -13.27
CA LYS A 174 23.46 15.00 -14.44
C LYS A 174 24.36 14.48 -15.55
N ASP A 175 25.53 15.06 -15.69
CA ASP A 175 26.57 14.69 -16.65
C ASP A 175 27.56 13.67 -16.09
N THR A 176 27.33 13.14 -14.91
CA THR A 176 28.16 12.09 -14.28
C THR A 176 28.26 10.86 -15.19
N ILE A 177 29.49 10.42 -15.42
CA ILE A 177 29.80 9.23 -16.20
C ILE A 177 30.47 8.19 -15.31
N VAL A 178 30.07 6.92 -15.46
CA VAL A 178 30.58 5.82 -14.66
C VAL A 178 31.17 4.74 -15.57
N LYS A 179 32.42 4.37 -15.34
CA LYS A 179 33.06 3.23 -15.99
C LYS A 179 32.68 1.95 -15.26
N THR A 180 32.02 1.02 -15.95
CA THR A 180 31.54 -0.26 -15.37
C THR A 180 32.39 -1.46 -15.81
N SER A 181 33.30 -1.29 -16.79
CA SER A 181 34.22 -2.37 -17.18
C SER A 181 35.06 -2.87 -16.00
N PRO A 182 35.28 -4.18 -15.89
CA PRO A 182 34.95 -5.24 -16.84
C PRO A 182 33.56 -5.88 -16.64
N GLY A 183 32.57 -5.18 -16.13
CA GLY A 183 31.21 -5.65 -15.86
C GLY A 183 31.02 -6.28 -14.48
N TYR A 184 32.04 -6.17 -13.62
CA TYR A 184 31.97 -6.55 -12.21
C TYR A 184 32.88 -5.65 -11.36
N ILE A 185 32.60 -5.63 -10.08
CA ILE A 185 33.40 -4.93 -9.06
C ILE A 185 33.50 -5.80 -7.82
N GLU A 186 34.71 -5.95 -7.29
CA GLU A 186 34.90 -6.43 -5.94
C GLU A 186 34.90 -5.25 -4.98
N TYR A 187 33.95 -5.23 -4.07
CA TYR A 187 33.77 -4.16 -3.10
C TYR A 187 33.61 -4.76 -1.71
N GLU A 188 34.53 -4.41 -0.78
CA GLU A 188 34.55 -4.94 0.60
C GLU A 188 34.46 -6.48 0.66
N GLY A 189 35.24 -7.15 -0.22
CA GLY A 189 35.30 -8.62 -0.28
C GLY A 189 34.10 -9.29 -0.97
N PHE A 190 33.24 -8.51 -1.62
CA PHE A 190 32.09 -9.02 -2.36
C PHE A 190 32.12 -8.67 -3.83
N LEU A 191 31.82 -9.69 -4.63
CA LEU A 191 31.70 -9.53 -6.07
C LEU A 191 30.27 -9.09 -6.42
N THR A 192 30.13 -7.87 -6.97
CA THR A 192 28.92 -7.38 -7.59
C THR A 192 29.10 -7.34 -9.09
N SER A 193 28.15 -7.88 -9.86
CA SER A 193 28.24 -7.94 -11.33
C SER A 193 27.02 -7.36 -12.00
N ASP A 194 27.24 -6.84 -13.19
CA ASP A 194 26.22 -6.55 -14.19
C ASP A 194 25.94 -7.79 -15.04
N PHE A 195 24.91 -7.74 -15.85
CA PHE A 195 24.59 -8.83 -16.80
C PHE A 195 25.73 -9.05 -17.83
N LYS A 196 26.43 -7.96 -18.20
CA LYS A 196 27.59 -7.96 -19.10
C LYS A 196 28.47 -6.73 -18.84
N ASP A 197 29.63 -6.67 -19.48
CA ASP A 197 30.40 -5.42 -19.52
C ASP A 197 29.66 -4.35 -20.36
N TYR A 198 29.27 -3.26 -19.73
CA TYR A 198 28.60 -2.14 -20.38
C TYR A 198 29.57 -0.99 -20.74
N GLY A 199 30.85 -1.10 -20.38
CA GLY A 199 31.82 -0.05 -20.67
C GLY A 199 31.61 1.18 -19.81
N THR A 200 31.32 2.29 -20.44
CA THR A 200 31.11 3.58 -19.78
C THR A 200 29.64 4.01 -19.94
N LEU A 201 28.98 4.35 -18.84
CA LEU A 201 27.56 4.66 -18.76
C LEU A 201 27.35 6.10 -18.27
N ASN A 202 26.36 6.81 -18.83
CA ASN A 202 25.74 7.98 -18.22
C ASN A 202 24.61 7.53 -17.27
N LEU A 203 23.98 8.46 -16.53
CA LEU A 203 22.94 8.10 -15.54
C LEU A 203 21.70 7.47 -16.17
N SER A 204 21.27 7.89 -17.36
CA SER A 204 20.15 7.26 -18.09
C SER A 204 20.48 5.81 -18.45
N ASP A 205 21.72 5.56 -18.89
CA ASP A 205 22.20 4.20 -19.16
C ASP A 205 22.27 3.35 -17.89
N VAL A 206 22.65 3.92 -16.75
CA VAL A 206 22.65 3.21 -15.44
C VAL A 206 21.26 2.68 -15.11
N ILE A 207 20.21 3.50 -15.32
CA ILE A 207 18.82 3.11 -15.10
C ILE A 207 18.39 2.08 -16.14
N SER A 208 18.52 2.38 -17.44
CA SER A 208 17.99 1.55 -18.53
C SER A 208 18.65 0.18 -18.63
N LYS A 209 19.95 0.09 -18.33
CA LYS A 209 20.71 -1.17 -18.29
C LYS A 209 20.70 -1.82 -16.91
N SER A 210 20.13 -1.11 -15.93
CA SER A 210 20.03 -1.57 -14.53
C SER A 210 21.40 -1.99 -13.94
N SER A 211 22.46 -1.20 -14.19
CA SER A 211 23.82 -1.52 -13.75
C SER A 211 23.96 -1.51 -12.24
N ASN A 212 24.30 -2.65 -11.64
CA ASN A 212 24.64 -2.75 -10.23
C ASN A 212 26.04 -2.20 -9.95
N VAL A 213 26.98 -2.45 -10.87
CA VAL A 213 28.38 -1.94 -10.77
C VAL A 213 28.40 -0.43 -10.71
N ALA A 214 27.59 0.23 -11.55
CA ALA A 214 27.47 1.69 -11.50
C ALA A 214 26.88 2.17 -10.18
N MET A 215 25.82 1.52 -9.68
CA MET A 215 25.20 1.90 -8.41
C MET A 215 26.16 1.76 -7.22
N VAL A 216 26.96 0.68 -7.15
CA VAL A 216 28.01 0.55 -6.12
C VAL A 216 28.94 1.77 -6.15
N LYS A 217 29.46 2.13 -7.33
CA LYS A 217 30.41 3.24 -7.50
C LYS A 217 29.81 4.61 -7.20
N LEU A 218 28.54 4.81 -7.50
CA LEU A 218 27.84 6.08 -7.25
C LEU A 218 27.48 6.23 -5.77
N CYS A 219 26.90 5.18 -5.16
CA CYS A 219 26.46 5.22 -3.77
C CYS A 219 27.62 5.14 -2.77
N ASP A 220 28.77 4.61 -3.17
CA ASP A 220 29.96 4.66 -2.34
C ASP A 220 30.44 6.09 -2.02
N LYS A 221 30.11 7.04 -2.89
CA LYS A 221 30.45 8.46 -2.70
C LYS A 221 29.61 9.14 -1.60
N SER A 222 28.46 8.58 -1.23
CA SER A 222 27.62 9.10 -0.15
C SER A 222 27.84 8.30 1.15
N ASN A 223 27.39 8.86 2.27
CA ASN A 223 27.44 8.18 3.56
C ASN A 223 26.13 7.42 3.87
N SER A 224 26.18 6.55 4.86
CA SER A 224 25.04 5.69 5.25
C SER A 224 23.83 6.51 5.71
N GLU A 225 24.07 7.59 6.45
CA GLU A 225 23.01 8.43 7.02
C GLU A 225 22.17 9.10 5.92
N GLU A 226 22.82 9.69 4.90
CA GLU A 226 22.13 10.37 3.81
C GLU A 226 21.37 9.37 2.92
N ILE A 227 21.93 8.18 2.66
CA ILE A 227 21.21 7.13 1.91
C ILE A 227 19.95 6.69 2.65
N ILE A 228 20.05 6.42 3.95
CA ILE A 228 18.89 6.04 4.77
C ILE A 228 17.87 7.17 4.82
N LYS A 229 18.31 8.40 5.05
CA LYS A 229 17.45 9.59 5.07
C LYS A 229 16.73 9.81 3.75
N ASN A 230 17.41 9.58 2.61
CA ASN A 230 16.79 9.63 1.29
C ASN A 230 15.63 8.61 1.20
N PHE A 231 15.88 7.32 1.49
CA PHE A 231 14.82 6.31 1.45
C PHE A 231 13.68 6.58 2.44
N TYR A 232 14.00 7.11 3.61
CA TYR A 232 13.00 7.51 4.60
C TYR A 232 12.11 8.66 4.09
N LYS A 233 12.67 9.64 3.35
CA LYS A 233 11.89 10.70 2.71
C LYS A 233 10.91 10.15 1.68
N TRP A 234 11.29 9.12 0.91
CA TRP A 234 10.43 8.44 -0.05
C TRP A 234 9.28 7.62 0.59
N GLY A 235 9.23 7.57 1.93
CA GLY A 235 8.19 6.86 2.68
C GLY A 235 8.54 5.43 3.06
N PHE A 236 9.77 4.96 2.79
CA PHE A 236 10.21 3.64 3.23
C PHE A 236 10.51 3.66 4.74
N GLY A 237 10.21 2.57 5.43
CA GLY A 237 10.30 2.52 6.88
C GLY A 237 9.22 3.34 7.62
N LYS A 238 8.11 3.66 6.95
CA LYS A 238 6.97 4.42 7.52
C LYS A 238 5.64 3.79 7.18
N TYR A 239 4.65 4.01 8.03
CA TYR A 239 3.25 3.78 7.65
C TYR A 239 2.80 4.86 6.67
N ILE A 240 2.33 4.46 5.48
CA ILE A 240 1.96 5.44 4.43
C ILE A 240 0.51 5.92 4.57
N ASN A 241 -0.39 5.08 5.07
CA ASN A 241 -1.81 5.41 5.09
C ASN A 241 -2.51 4.78 6.29
N GLU A 242 -3.16 5.60 7.12
CA GLU A 242 -3.94 5.15 8.28
C GLU A 242 -5.20 4.35 7.92
N ILE A 243 -5.65 4.42 6.65
CA ILE A 243 -6.84 3.69 6.19
C ILE A 243 -6.60 2.18 6.19
N PHE A 244 -5.36 1.75 6.00
CA PHE A 244 -5.01 0.34 6.08
C PHE A 244 -4.44 0.02 7.46
N ILE A 245 -5.31 -0.27 8.43
CA ILE A 245 -4.91 -0.54 9.84
C ILE A 245 -3.86 -1.66 9.94
N SER A 246 -3.88 -2.61 9.01
CA SER A 246 -2.93 -3.72 8.96
C SER A 246 -1.69 -3.44 8.12
N ASN A 247 -1.45 -2.19 7.65
CA ASN A 247 -0.29 -1.89 6.83
C ASN A 247 1.01 -2.07 7.63
N ARG A 248 2.10 -2.36 6.93
CA ARG A 248 3.43 -2.49 7.51
C ARG A 248 4.30 -1.31 7.13
N GLU A 249 5.16 -0.89 8.06
CA GLU A 249 6.13 0.19 7.83
C GLU A 249 7.32 -0.24 6.95
N GLY A 250 7.45 -1.55 6.67
CA GLY A 250 8.62 -2.07 5.99
C GLY A 250 9.83 -2.21 6.92
N TYR A 251 10.99 -2.37 6.32
CA TYR A 251 12.26 -2.39 7.04
C TYR A 251 13.26 -1.49 6.35
N LEU A 252 13.82 -0.57 7.10
CA LEU A 252 14.94 0.26 6.72
C LEU A 252 15.99 0.18 7.84
N PRO A 253 17.24 -0.27 7.56
CA PRO A 253 18.24 -0.45 8.60
C PRO A 253 18.67 0.88 9.22
N SER A 254 19.24 0.81 10.43
CA SER A 254 19.89 1.97 11.06
C SER A 254 21.20 2.29 10.35
N SER A 255 21.48 3.57 10.13
CA SER A 255 22.73 4.00 9.49
C SER A 255 23.98 3.63 10.31
N ALA A 256 23.85 3.53 11.62
CA ALA A 256 24.95 3.19 12.52
C ALA A 256 25.42 1.72 12.41
N ASP A 257 24.52 0.83 11.96
CA ASP A 257 24.77 -0.60 11.90
C ASP A 257 25.20 -1.09 10.51
N LEU A 258 25.27 -0.19 9.51
CA LEU A 258 25.59 -0.55 8.15
C LEU A 258 27.08 -0.64 7.89
N SER A 259 27.52 -1.80 7.40
CA SER A 259 28.79 -1.93 6.72
C SER A 259 28.80 -1.15 5.38
N ALA A 260 29.96 -0.84 4.88
CA ALA A 260 30.11 -0.15 3.58
C ALA A 260 29.41 -0.93 2.44
N ARG A 261 29.48 -2.26 2.48
CA ARG A 261 28.80 -3.15 1.54
C ARG A 261 27.29 -3.04 1.64
N GLU A 262 26.71 -3.12 2.84
CA GLU A 262 25.26 -3.02 3.04
C GLU A 262 24.76 -1.66 2.59
N LYS A 263 25.51 -0.59 2.89
CA LYS A 263 25.22 0.75 2.42
C LYS A 263 25.00 0.79 0.90
N VAL A 264 25.94 0.31 0.10
CA VAL A 264 25.79 0.35 -1.36
C VAL A 264 24.73 -0.60 -1.88
N SER A 265 24.44 -1.73 -1.17
CA SER A 265 23.40 -2.67 -1.53
C SER A 265 22.00 -2.07 -1.47
N LEU A 266 21.74 -1.16 -0.53
CA LEU A 266 20.47 -0.43 -0.45
C LEU A 266 20.15 0.31 -1.75
N CYS A 267 21.16 0.88 -2.41
CA CYS A 267 20.97 1.68 -3.61
C CYS A 267 20.52 0.89 -4.84
N TYR A 268 20.61 -0.42 -4.82
CA TYR A 268 20.04 -1.29 -5.84
C TYR A 268 19.02 -2.27 -5.27
N GLY A 269 18.50 -1.96 -4.07
CA GLY A 269 17.27 -2.49 -3.52
C GLY A 269 17.38 -3.76 -2.70
N TYR A 270 18.55 -4.04 -2.11
CA TYR A 270 18.76 -5.15 -1.18
C TYR A 270 19.09 -4.65 0.22
N GLY A 271 18.64 -5.40 1.24
CA GLY A 271 18.84 -5.03 2.64
C GLY A 271 17.79 -4.04 3.19
N LEU A 272 16.77 -3.71 2.39
CA LEU A 272 15.56 -3.02 2.82
C LEU A 272 14.33 -3.81 2.38
N GLN A 273 13.21 -3.63 3.07
CA GLN A 273 11.94 -4.24 2.70
C GLN A 273 10.84 -3.19 2.66
N VAL A 274 10.04 -3.24 1.62
CA VAL A 274 8.95 -2.30 1.38
C VAL A 274 7.64 -3.05 1.08
N THR A 275 6.52 -2.39 1.27
CA THR A 275 5.24 -2.83 0.72
C THR A 275 5.03 -2.24 -0.68
N LEU A 276 4.14 -2.84 -1.47
CA LEU A 276 3.80 -2.31 -2.79
C LEU A 276 3.25 -0.88 -2.72
N ILE A 277 2.42 -0.58 -1.70
CA ILE A 277 1.86 0.77 -1.55
C ILE A 277 2.93 1.81 -1.23
N GLN A 278 4.00 1.45 -0.49
CA GLN A 278 5.15 2.34 -0.26
C GLN A 278 5.88 2.63 -1.56
N LEU A 279 6.16 1.61 -2.36
CA LEU A 279 6.84 1.78 -3.64
C LEU A 279 6.02 2.64 -4.60
N VAL A 280 4.71 2.39 -4.70
CA VAL A 280 3.79 3.20 -5.51
C VAL A 280 3.73 4.65 -5.02
N GLY A 281 3.69 4.86 -3.69
CA GLY A 281 3.74 6.20 -3.10
C GLY A 281 5.00 6.96 -3.48
N ALA A 282 6.17 6.32 -3.41
CA ALA A 282 7.45 6.90 -3.79
C ALA A 282 7.47 7.30 -5.28
N TYR A 283 7.00 6.43 -6.18
CA TYR A 283 6.91 6.76 -7.60
C TYR A 283 5.86 7.85 -7.89
N THR A 284 4.74 7.83 -7.17
CA THR A 284 3.72 8.89 -7.28
C THR A 284 4.33 10.25 -6.90
N ALA A 285 5.16 10.29 -5.85
CA ALA A 285 5.88 11.50 -5.45
C ALA A 285 6.90 11.94 -6.51
N LEU A 286 7.69 11.02 -7.06
CA LEU A 286 8.65 11.30 -8.13
C LEU A 286 7.95 11.93 -9.34
N PHE A 287 6.84 11.33 -9.81
CA PHE A 287 6.06 11.84 -10.94
C PHE A 287 5.21 13.08 -10.60
N SER A 288 5.17 13.47 -9.33
CA SER A 288 4.52 14.69 -8.83
C SER A 288 5.53 15.77 -8.44
N ASN A 289 6.57 15.93 -9.25
CA ASN A 289 7.62 16.95 -9.09
C ASN A 289 8.34 16.83 -7.72
N GLY A 290 8.53 15.61 -7.23
CA GLY A 290 9.23 15.36 -5.97
C GLY A 290 8.42 15.66 -4.70
N GLN A 291 7.10 15.87 -4.82
CA GLN A 291 6.21 16.19 -3.72
C GLN A 291 5.47 14.95 -3.21
N PHE A 292 5.64 14.61 -1.94
CA PHE A 292 4.92 13.51 -1.30
C PHE A 292 3.64 14.01 -0.63
N GLN A 293 2.49 13.54 -1.09
CA GLN A 293 1.17 13.92 -0.56
C GLN A 293 0.40 12.74 0.06
N GLY A 294 0.92 11.52 -0.08
CA GLY A 294 0.21 10.29 0.23
C GLY A 294 -0.75 9.87 -0.88
N LEU A 295 -1.43 8.75 -0.67
CA LEU A 295 -2.39 8.17 -1.62
C LEU A 295 -3.79 8.19 -1.01
N ASN A 296 -4.81 8.53 -1.81
CA ASN A 296 -6.20 8.61 -1.37
C ASN A 296 -6.96 7.34 -1.76
N LEU A 297 -7.65 6.74 -0.78
CA LEU A 297 -8.57 5.63 -1.02
C LEU A 297 -10.03 6.01 -0.73
N ILE A 298 -10.23 7.02 0.13
CA ILE A 298 -11.55 7.56 0.48
C ILE A 298 -11.67 8.94 -0.14
N SER A 299 -12.75 9.17 -0.88
CA SER A 299 -13.03 10.46 -1.50
C SER A 299 -13.15 11.58 -0.46
N GLY A 300 -12.51 12.70 -0.72
CA GLY A 300 -12.53 13.86 0.17
C GLY A 300 -11.60 13.79 1.39
N SER A 301 -10.81 12.71 1.54
CA SER A 301 -9.75 12.61 2.55
C SER A 301 -8.41 13.04 1.96
N TYR A 302 -8.27 14.30 1.61
CA TYR A 302 -7.00 14.80 1.08
C TYR A 302 -6.02 15.05 2.20
N ASN A 303 -4.83 14.47 2.10
CA ASN A 303 -3.73 14.77 3.00
C ASN A 303 -3.12 16.11 2.56
N MET A 304 -3.29 17.15 3.36
CA MET A 304 -2.83 18.52 3.03
C MET A 304 -1.33 18.73 3.29
N ASN A 305 -0.66 17.76 3.88
CA ASN A 305 0.76 17.88 4.19
C ASN A 305 1.60 17.46 2.97
N GLU A 306 1.96 18.44 2.16
CA GLU A 306 2.95 18.25 1.10
C GLU A 306 4.34 18.33 1.71
N ASN A 307 5.14 17.29 1.50
CA ASN A 307 6.55 17.27 1.89
C ASN A 307 7.41 17.17 0.63
N GLU A 308 8.26 18.16 0.40
CA GLU A 308 9.24 18.08 -0.65
C GLU A 308 10.31 17.04 -0.29
N ILE A 309 10.47 16.03 -1.15
CA ILE A 309 11.50 15.00 -1.04
C ILE A 309 12.75 15.42 -1.78
N ILE A 310 12.56 15.82 -3.04
CA ILE A 310 13.58 16.33 -3.97
C ILE A 310 13.03 17.54 -4.71
N SER A 311 13.91 18.36 -5.26
CA SER A 311 13.49 19.49 -6.08
C SER A 311 12.76 19.04 -7.35
N SER A 312 11.90 19.92 -7.88
CA SER A 312 11.17 19.65 -9.13
C SER A 312 12.10 19.46 -10.32
N GLU A 313 13.25 20.12 -10.32
CA GLU A 313 14.28 20.00 -11.35
C GLU A 313 14.86 18.57 -11.38
N ILE A 314 15.26 18.04 -10.23
CA ILE A 314 15.77 16.68 -10.12
C ILE A 314 14.69 15.64 -10.45
N ALA A 315 13.45 15.86 -10.01
CA ALA A 315 12.35 15.00 -10.37
C ALA A 315 12.16 14.92 -11.89
N GLU A 316 12.26 16.05 -12.59
CA GLU A 316 12.14 16.10 -14.05
C GLU A 316 13.32 15.39 -14.74
N GLU A 317 14.54 15.59 -14.25
CA GLU A 317 15.72 14.89 -14.77
C GLU A 317 15.58 13.36 -14.65
N ILE A 318 15.13 12.86 -13.51
CA ILE A 318 14.90 11.41 -13.33
C ILE A 318 13.77 10.91 -14.23
N LYS A 319 12.69 11.67 -14.41
CA LYS A 319 11.59 11.31 -15.35
C LYS A 319 12.10 11.19 -16.79
N ILE A 320 12.96 12.12 -17.23
CA ILE A 320 13.61 12.05 -18.55
C ILE A 320 14.48 10.80 -18.67
N MET A 321 15.21 10.42 -17.62
CA MET A 321 16.05 9.22 -17.61
C MET A 321 15.21 7.92 -17.66
N LEU A 322 13.93 7.97 -17.24
CA LEU A 322 13.00 6.84 -17.25
C LEU A 322 12.21 6.73 -18.56
N SER A 323 12.20 7.75 -19.40
CA SER A 323 11.49 7.77 -20.69
C SER A 323 12.32 7.15 -21.82
#